data_f6a5b666cd471c8bfbebd7385c5c1a4b
#
_entry.id   f6a5b666cd471c8bfbebd7385c5c1a4b
#
_cell.length_a   1.000
_cell.length_b   1.000
_cell.length_c   1.000
_cell.angle_alpha   90.00
_cell.angle_beta   90.00
_cell.angle_gamma   90.00
#
_symmetry.space_group_name_H-M   'P 1'
#
loop_
_entity.id
_entity.type
_entity.pdbx_description
1 polymer ?
#
loop_
_entity_poly.entity_id
_entity_poly.type
_entity_poly.pdbx_seq_one_letter_code
_entity_poly.pdbx_strand_id
1 'polypeptide(L)'
;YAKRSVSTRIAKYLFVVIIFMGIISSLSLLVMASNKSDAEAINISGSLRMQSYRLLTEMERSPNTVEQNLVRYQDSLNANVLLTVQNQLFAPSGMKASYQKILQRWSVMSDFARAHQIEKYHAELKSYVQDVDDFVLELQRFAEQKWISAVSVLCVSMLLILAMVSYVIWYMKREVVKPLELMTKASMQVQMGQFKHIQLDTESGNELGVLAKVFTQMSSELGRLYSRLEDAVNEKTQKLRQTNRSLTTLYQSSQLL
;
A
#
# COMPACT_ATOMS: atom_id res chain seq x y z
N TYR A 1 27.26 -16.48 -16.05
CA TYR A 1 26.46 -15.43 -15.33
C TYR A 1 25.01 -15.52 -15.77
N ALA A 2 24.08 -15.57 -14.79
CA ALA A 2 22.66 -15.63 -15.06
C ALA A 2 22.19 -14.34 -15.76
N LYS A 3 21.66 -14.46 -16.98
CA LYS A 3 21.15 -13.33 -17.77
C LYS A 3 19.96 -12.60 -17.11
N ARG A 4 19.25 -13.24 -16.16
CA ARG A 4 18.04 -12.73 -15.50
C ARG A 4 18.01 -13.22 -14.05
N SER A 5 18.64 -12.48 -13.13
CA SER A 5 18.65 -12.81 -11.70
C SER A 5 17.23 -12.78 -11.09
N VAL A 6 16.82 -13.88 -10.47
CA VAL A 6 15.55 -14.00 -9.73
C VAL A 6 15.56 -13.07 -8.52
N SER A 7 16.68 -13.03 -7.80
CA SER A 7 16.89 -12.18 -6.64
C SER A 7 16.66 -10.69 -6.98
N THR A 8 17.25 -10.22 -8.09
CA THR A 8 17.07 -8.83 -8.55
C THR A 8 15.63 -8.51 -8.93
N ARG A 9 14.90 -9.46 -9.52
CA ARG A 9 13.47 -9.25 -9.85
C ARG A 9 12.61 -9.16 -8.62
N ILE A 10 12.78 -10.06 -7.67
CA ILE A 10 12.05 -10.04 -6.40
C ILE A 10 12.33 -8.72 -5.66
N ALA A 11 13.61 -8.31 -5.58
CA ALA A 11 13.99 -7.04 -4.97
C ALA A 11 13.30 -5.83 -5.64
N LYS A 12 13.23 -5.82 -6.98
CA LYS A 12 12.51 -4.76 -7.73
C LYS A 12 11.02 -4.74 -7.40
N TYR A 13 10.34 -5.88 -7.37
CA TYR A 13 8.91 -5.93 -7.02
C TYR A 13 8.67 -5.46 -5.59
N LEU A 14 9.47 -5.91 -4.62
CA LEU A 14 9.36 -5.45 -3.23
C LEU A 14 9.63 -3.95 -3.11
N PHE A 15 10.62 -3.43 -3.83
CA PHE A 15 10.92 -2.00 -3.85
C PHE A 15 9.76 -1.17 -4.39
N VAL A 16 9.10 -1.62 -5.47
CA VAL A 16 7.91 -0.95 -6.01
C VAL A 16 6.76 -0.97 -5.00
N VAL A 17 6.54 -2.09 -4.29
CA VAL A 17 5.52 -2.16 -3.21
C VAL A 17 5.81 -1.14 -2.11
N ILE A 18 7.06 -1.04 -1.66
CA ILE A 18 7.47 -0.11 -0.59
C ILE A 18 7.26 1.34 -1.03
N ILE A 19 7.67 1.71 -2.25
CA ILE A 19 7.43 3.05 -2.79
C ILE A 19 5.94 3.37 -2.84
N PHE A 20 5.14 2.44 -3.35
CA PHE A 20 3.70 2.62 -3.46
C PHE A 20 3.04 2.80 -2.09
N MET A 21 3.43 2.01 -1.08
CA MET A 21 3.01 2.19 0.31
C MET A 21 3.40 3.56 0.87
N GLY A 22 4.61 4.02 0.60
CA GLY A 22 5.10 5.34 1.01
C GLY A 22 4.27 6.48 0.43
N ILE A 23 3.93 6.41 -0.86
CA ILE A 23 3.09 7.40 -1.55
C ILE A 23 1.69 7.43 -0.92
N ILE A 24 1.06 6.28 -0.70
CA ILE A 24 -0.28 6.19 -0.08
C ILE A 24 -0.27 6.75 1.34
N SER A 25 0.74 6.41 2.13
CA SER A 25 0.88 6.91 3.50
C SER A 25 1.02 8.43 3.53
N SER A 26 1.84 9.00 2.63
CA SER A 26 2.01 10.46 2.51
C SER A 26 0.70 11.13 2.09
N LEU A 27 -0.02 10.56 1.13
CA LEU A 27 -1.32 11.08 0.69
C LEU A 27 -2.36 11.04 1.82
N SER A 28 -2.39 9.96 2.60
CA SER A 28 -3.29 9.81 3.76
C SER A 28 -3.03 10.88 4.82
N LEU A 29 -1.77 11.20 5.11
CA LEU A 29 -1.41 12.27 6.05
C LEU A 29 -1.84 13.66 5.55
N LEU A 30 -1.70 13.93 4.26
CA LEU A 30 -2.17 15.19 3.66
C LEU A 30 -3.70 15.36 3.78
N VAL A 31 -4.45 14.30 3.51
CA VAL A 31 -5.91 14.30 3.66
C VAL A 31 -6.30 14.52 5.13
N MET A 32 -5.63 13.85 6.07
CA MET A 32 -5.90 14.01 7.50
C MET A 32 -5.65 15.44 7.98
N ALA A 33 -4.57 16.08 7.53
CA ALA A 33 -4.28 17.48 7.86
C ALA A 33 -5.34 18.43 7.30
N SER A 34 -5.84 18.18 6.08
CA SER A 34 -6.90 18.97 5.46
C SER A 34 -8.24 18.86 6.21
N ASN A 35 -8.59 17.67 6.71
CA ASN A 35 -9.83 17.45 7.44
C ASN A 35 -9.94 18.28 8.74
N LYS A 36 -8.81 18.51 9.44
CA LYS A 36 -8.80 19.37 10.63
C LYS A 36 -9.20 20.81 10.28
N SER A 37 -8.68 21.35 9.20
CA SER A 37 -9.01 22.69 8.71
C SER A 37 -10.49 22.80 8.31
N ASP A 38 -11.06 21.78 7.66
CA ASP A 38 -12.46 21.79 7.26
C ASP A 38 -13.41 21.78 8.48
N ALA A 39 -13.11 20.97 9.49
CA ALA A 39 -13.90 20.93 10.72
C ALA A 39 -13.87 22.25 11.48
N GLU A 40 -12.74 22.92 11.53
CA GLU A 40 -12.59 24.23 12.14
C GLU A 40 -13.39 25.31 11.36
N ALA A 41 -13.33 25.28 10.03
CA ALA A 41 -14.11 26.18 9.17
C ALA A 41 -15.63 26.03 9.38
N ILE A 42 -16.11 24.78 9.44
CA ILE A 42 -17.52 24.46 9.72
C ILE A 42 -17.94 24.97 11.10
N ASN A 43 -17.11 24.76 12.12
CA ASN A 43 -17.40 25.19 13.47
C ASN A 43 -17.47 26.72 13.59
N ILE A 44 -16.49 27.45 13.03
CA ILE A 44 -16.48 28.92 13.01
C ILE A 44 -17.69 29.44 12.25
N SER A 45 -17.97 28.95 11.04
CA SER A 45 -19.13 29.39 10.26
C SER A 45 -20.44 29.10 10.98
N GLY A 46 -20.57 27.94 11.62
CA GLY A 46 -21.73 27.62 12.44
C GLY A 46 -21.92 28.55 13.63
N SER A 47 -20.83 29.06 14.23
CA SER A 47 -20.88 30.02 15.33
C SER A 47 -21.41 31.40 14.91
N LEU A 48 -21.25 31.78 13.64
CA LEU A 48 -21.76 33.05 13.11
C LEU A 48 -23.28 33.22 13.29
N ARG A 49 -24.04 32.11 13.14
CA ARG A 49 -25.47 32.10 13.40
C ARG A 49 -25.80 32.53 14.83
N MET A 50 -25.15 31.84 15.78
CA MET A 50 -25.37 32.14 17.21
C MET A 50 -24.93 33.57 17.55
N GLN A 51 -23.81 34.02 17.01
CA GLN A 51 -23.32 35.39 17.22
C GLN A 51 -24.26 36.44 16.64
N SER A 52 -24.90 36.17 15.48
CA SER A 52 -25.90 37.08 14.89
C SER A 52 -27.14 37.28 15.78
N TYR A 53 -27.69 36.19 16.33
CA TYR A 53 -28.83 36.26 17.26
C TYR A 53 -28.43 36.88 18.59
N ARG A 54 -27.24 36.57 19.09
CA ARG A 54 -26.71 37.17 20.30
C ARG A 54 -26.58 38.69 20.17
N LEU A 55 -26.10 39.17 19.02
CA LEU A 55 -25.94 40.58 18.75
C LEU A 55 -27.29 41.31 18.80
N LEU A 56 -28.37 40.73 18.25
CA LEU A 56 -29.72 41.30 18.40
C LEU A 56 -30.11 41.43 19.87
N THR A 57 -29.92 40.37 20.67
CA THR A 57 -30.26 40.38 22.10
C THR A 57 -29.47 41.45 22.86
N GLU A 58 -28.21 41.67 22.50
CA GLU A 58 -27.37 42.68 23.14
C GLU A 58 -27.71 44.09 22.70
N MET A 59 -28.14 44.33 21.46
CA MET A 59 -28.69 45.59 21.03
C MET A 59 -29.91 46.01 21.87
N GLU A 60 -30.73 45.02 22.27
CA GLU A 60 -31.92 45.27 23.10
C GLU A 60 -31.61 45.52 24.59
N ARG A 61 -30.61 44.75 25.14
CA ARG A 61 -30.36 44.68 26.59
C ARG A 61 -29.13 45.42 27.08
N SER A 62 -28.08 45.50 26.26
CA SER A 62 -26.75 45.95 26.68
C SER A 62 -26.01 46.69 25.55
N PRO A 63 -26.43 47.91 25.17
CA PRO A 63 -25.86 48.65 24.04
C PRO A 63 -24.33 48.83 24.11
N ASN A 64 -23.76 48.86 25.30
CA ASN A 64 -22.34 49.10 25.52
C ASN A 64 -21.44 47.90 25.09
N THR A 65 -22.01 46.70 24.91
CA THR A 65 -21.30 45.50 24.48
C THR A 65 -21.39 45.24 22.98
N VAL A 66 -22.24 46.00 22.26
CA VAL A 66 -22.49 45.78 20.82
C VAL A 66 -21.21 45.89 20.01
N GLU A 67 -20.40 46.93 20.20
CA GLU A 67 -19.16 47.11 19.41
C GLU A 67 -18.16 46.00 19.67
N GLN A 68 -18.00 45.52 20.90
CA GLN A 68 -17.13 44.39 21.21
C GLN A 68 -17.57 43.09 20.50
N ASN A 69 -18.87 42.87 20.39
CA ASN A 69 -19.40 41.69 19.70
C ASN A 69 -19.37 41.83 18.18
N LEU A 70 -19.46 43.02 17.64
CA LEU A 70 -19.22 43.32 16.22
C LEU A 70 -17.76 42.96 15.84
N VAL A 71 -16.79 43.40 16.66
CA VAL A 71 -15.38 43.06 16.44
C VAL A 71 -15.18 41.52 16.48
N ARG A 72 -15.73 40.84 17.49
CA ARG A 72 -15.63 39.39 17.60
C ARG A 72 -16.24 38.66 16.40
N TYR A 73 -17.37 39.15 15.91
CA TYR A 73 -18.02 38.63 14.72
C TYR A 73 -17.13 38.80 13.48
N GLN A 74 -16.58 40.00 13.31
CA GLN A 74 -15.68 40.32 12.20
C GLN A 74 -14.42 39.45 12.22
N ASP A 75 -13.87 39.23 13.41
CA ASP A 75 -12.72 38.32 13.58
C ASP A 75 -13.07 36.87 13.19
N SER A 76 -14.26 36.40 13.59
CA SER A 76 -14.76 35.07 13.18
C SER A 76 -14.97 34.98 11.67
N LEU A 77 -15.48 36.04 11.04
CA LEU A 77 -15.69 36.10 9.60
C LEU A 77 -14.36 36.12 8.83
N ASN A 78 -13.37 36.84 9.33
CA ASN A 78 -12.03 36.94 8.72
C ASN A 78 -11.08 35.84 9.17
N ALA A 79 -11.58 34.80 9.85
CA ALA A 79 -10.73 33.70 10.30
C ALA A 79 -9.96 33.07 9.12
N ASN A 80 -8.66 32.95 9.26
CA ASN A 80 -7.76 32.46 8.19
C ASN A 80 -8.19 31.10 7.62
N VAL A 81 -8.80 30.27 8.43
CA VAL A 81 -9.30 28.96 8.01
C VAL A 81 -10.40 29.06 6.94
N LEU A 82 -11.29 30.06 7.05
CA LEU A 82 -12.36 30.28 6.06
C LEU A 82 -11.79 30.73 4.71
N LEU A 83 -10.75 31.54 4.70
CA LEU A 83 -10.05 31.96 3.50
C LEU A 83 -9.26 30.79 2.87
N THR A 84 -8.64 29.97 3.71
CA THR A 84 -7.84 28.82 3.27
C THR A 84 -8.72 27.76 2.63
N VAL A 85 -9.88 27.43 3.22
CA VAL A 85 -10.79 26.38 2.69
C VAL A 85 -11.34 26.75 1.31
N GLN A 86 -11.65 28.03 1.06
CA GLN A 86 -12.15 28.50 -0.24
C GLN A 86 -11.10 28.43 -1.37
N ASN A 87 -9.82 28.48 -1.01
CA ASN A 87 -8.70 28.42 -1.96
C ASN A 87 -8.11 27.02 -2.11
N GLN A 88 -8.73 25.99 -1.51
CA GLN A 88 -8.29 24.61 -1.68
C GLN A 88 -8.50 24.12 -3.11
N LEU A 89 -7.62 23.21 -3.53
CA LEU A 89 -7.79 22.48 -4.80
C LEU A 89 -9.17 21.78 -4.78
N PHE A 90 -9.93 21.96 -5.84
CA PHE A 90 -11.29 21.39 -5.99
C PHE A 90 -12.38 22.01 -5.10
N ALA A 91 -12.15 23.18 -4.46
CA ALA A 91 -13.22 23.91 -3.79
C ALA A 91 -14.29 24.30 -4.82
N PRO A 92 -15.60 24.08 -4.52
CA PRO A 92 -16.69 24.46 -5.42
C PRO A 92 -16.66 25.98 -5.69
N SER A 93 -16.88 26.38 -6.94
CA SER A 93 -16.93 27.79 -7.32
C SER A 93 -18.03 28.57 -6.58
N GLY A 94 -19.12 27.91 -6.21
CA GLY A 94 -20.22 28.47 -5.41
C GLY A 94 -19.79 28.87 -4.02
N MET A 95 -18.92 28.13 -3.35
CA MET A 95 -18.48 28.41 -1.97
C MET A 95 -17.88 29.80 -1.80
N LYS A 96 -17.06 30.24 -2.76
CA LYS A 96 -16.47 31.57 -2.75
C LYS A 96 -17.54 32.65 -2.94
N ALA A 97 -18.52 32.39 -3.81
CA ALA A 97 -19.64 33.33 -4.03
C ALA A 97 -20.54 33.44 -2.78
N SER A 98 -20.86 32.32 -2.13
CA SER A 98 -21.64 32.27 -0.89
C SER A 98 -20.95 33.06 0.24
N TYR A 99 -19.63 32.86 0.38
CA TYR A 99 -18.87 33.64 1.37
C TYR A 99 -18.83 35.13 1.06
N GLN A 100 -18.63 35.52 -0.18
CA GLN A 100 -18.68 36.94 -0.58
C GLN A 100 -20.04 37.55 -0.33
N LYS A 101 -21.13 36.82 -0.55
CA LYS A 101 -22.49 37.25 -0.23
C LYS A 101 -22.65 37.51 1.26
N ILE A 102 -22.14 36.63 2.12
CA ILE A 102 -22.15 36.80 3.58
C ILE A 102 -21.39 38.08 3.96
N LEU A 103 -20.21 38.31 3.42
CA LEU A 103 -19.41 39.53 3.70
C LEU A 103 -20.13 40.80 3.32
N GLN A 104 -20.75 40.83 2.13
CA GLN A 104 -21.52 42.01 1.67
C GLN A 104 -22.73 42.27 2.55
N ARG A 105 -23.48 41.23 2.91
CA ARG A 105 -24.65 41.40 3.78
C ARG A 105 -24.27 41.74 5.21
N TRP A 106 -23.15 41.20 5.70
CA TRP A 106 -22.63 41.53 7.02
C TRP A 106 -22.30 43.03 7.14
N SER A 107 -21.73 43.65 6.10
CA SER A 107 -21.46 45.09 6.14
C SER A 107 -22.72 45.88 6.41
N VAL A 108 -23.84 45.54 5.76
CA VAL A 108 -25.14 46.21 5.99
C VAL A 108 -25.70 45.90 7.39
N MET A 109 -25.60 44.63 7.83
CA MET A 109 -26.07 44.21 9.16
C MET A 109 -25.26 44.88 10.28
N SER A 110 -23.96 45.02 10.12
CA SER A 110 -23.10 45.70 11.08
C SER A 110 -23.42 47.22 11.18
N ASP A 111 -23.79 47.87 10.07
CA ASP A 111 -24.21 49.27 10.07
C ASP A 111 -25.54 49.45 10.79
N PHE A 112 -26.51 48.55 10.62
CA PHE A 112 -27.74 48.56 11.39
C PHE A 112 -27.47 48.38 12.89
N ALA A 113 -26.55 47.52 13.26
CA ALA A 113 -26.19 47.30 14.66
C ALA A 113 -25.52 48.54 15.28
N ARG A 114 -24.56 49.17 14.58
CA ARG A 114 -23.91 50.41 15.05
C ARG A 114 -24.87 51.58 15.16
N ALA A 115 -25.79 51.67 14.19
CA ALA A 115 -26.81 52.71 14.20
C ALA A 115 -27.99 52.43 15.17
N HIS A 116 -27.93 51.34 15.92
CA HIS A 116 -28.96 50.86 16.86
C HIS A 116 -30.35 50.70 16.21
N GLN A 117 -30.39 50.33 14.92
CA GLN A 117 -31.62 50.14 14.14
C GLN A 117 -32.12 48.67 14.33
N ILE A 118 -32.64 48.38 15.53
CA ILE A 118 -33.04 47.03 15.97
C ILE A 118 -34.05 46.40 15.00
N GLU A 119 -35.09 47.15 14.61
CA GLU A 119 -36.16 46.67 13.71
C GLU A 119 -35.61 46.23 12.35
N LYS A 120 -34.71 47.02 11.76
CA LYS A 120 -34.08 46.68 10.47
C LYS A 120 -33.15 45.46 10.58
N TYR A 121 -32.35 45.44 11.66
CA TYR A 121 -31.50 44.30 11.94
C TYR A 121 -32.33 43.01 12.09
N HIS A 122 -33.40 43.08 12.87
CA HIS A 122 -34.29 41.93 13.09
C HIS A 122 -34.99 41.49 11.81
N ALA A 123 -35.45 42.40 10.95
CA ALA A 123 -36.11 42.10 9.68
C ALA A 123 -35.18 41.31 8.72
N GLU A 124 -33.90 41.68 8.68
CA GLU A 124 -32.89 41.04 7.80
C GLU A 124 -32.25 39.80 8.41
N LEU A 125 -32.30 39.63 9.74
CA LEU A 125 -31.55 38.60 10.47
C LEU A 125 -31.86 37.19 9.96
N LYS A 126 -33.15 36.86 9.79
CA LYS A 126 -33.56 35.53 9.34
C LYS A 126 -32.98 35.18 7.96
N SER A 127 -33.05 36.11 7.02
CA SER A 127 -32.52 35.90 5.67
C SER A 127 -31.01 35.89 5.66
N TYR A 128 -30.33 36.66 6.52
CA TYR A 128 -28.89 36.62 6.69
C TYR A 128 -28.41 35.29 7.28
N VAL A 129 -29.08 34.79 8.31
CA VAL A 129 -28.77 33.50 8.93
C VAL A 129 -28.96 32.38 7.93
N GLN A 130 -29.97 32.45 7.04
CA GLN A 130 -30.16 31.49 5.97
C GLN A 130 -28.95 31.45 5.01
N ASP A 131 -28.39 32.60 4.63
CA ASP A 131 -27.19 32.62 3.80
C ASP A 131 -25.97 32.01 4.50
N VAL A 132 -25.85 32.21 5.81
CA VAL A 132 -24.81 31.55 6.62
C VAL A 132 -25.02 30.03 6.67
N ASP A 133 -26.27 29.55 6.83
CA ASP A 133 -26.61 28.14 6.81
C ASP A 133 -26.30 27.48 5.47
N ASP A 134 -26.62 28.16 4.37
CA ASP A 134 -26.32 27.67 3.03
C ASP A 134 -24.80 27.52 2.83
N PHE A 135 -24.04 28.50 3.29
CA PHE A 135 -22.56 28.39 3.25
C PHE A 135 -22.00 27.26 4.13
N VAL A 136 -22.53 27.08 5.35
CA VAL A 136 -22.14 25.95 6.22
C VAL A 136 -22.44 24.61 5.55
N LEU A 137 -23.60 24.52 4.89
CA LEU A 137 -23.99 23.31 4.17
C LEU A 137 -23.05 23.01 2.98
N GLU A 138 -22.62 24.05 2.25
CA GLU A 138 -21.62 23.91 1.18
C GLU A 138 -20.27 23.42 1.73
N LEU A 139 -19.82 23.98 2.87
CA LEU A 139 -18.59 23.51 3.54
C LEU A 139 -18.70 22.06 3.97
N GLN A 140 -19.82 21.65 4.55
CA GLN A 140 -20.07 20.27 4.98
C GLN A 140 -20.07 19.32 3.80
N ARG A 141 -20.77 19.62 2.72
CA ARG A 141 -20.80 18.82 1.50
C ARG A 141 -19.42 18.68 0.87
N PHE A 142 -18.64 19.75 0.85
CA PHE A 142 -17.28 19.71 0.34
C PHE A 142 -16.37 18.81 1.19
N ALA A 143 -16.43 18.95 2.52
CA ALA A 143 -15.69 18.10 3.44
C ALA A 143 -16.07 16.60 3.30
N GLU A 144 -17.39 16.31 3.16
CA GLU A 144 -17.90 14.97 2.95
C GLU A 144 -17.43 14.37 1.62
N GLN A 145 -17.51 15.12 0.53
CA GLN A 145 -17.01 14.67 -0.78
C GLN A 145 -15.50 14.36 -0.76
N LYS A 146 -14.70 15.21 -0.09
CA LYS A 146 -13.28 14.96 0.13
C LYS A 146 -13.04 13.66 0.91
N TRP A 147 -13.82 13.45 1.98
CA TRP A 147 -13.73 12.24 2.79
C TRP A 147 -14.06 10.98 1.98
N ILE A 148 -15.17 10.98 1.24
CA ILE A 148 -15.57 9.85 0.39
C ILE A 148 -14.50 9.57 -0.67
N SER A 149 -13.99 10.62 -1.32
CA SER A 149 -12.92 10.47 -2.33
C SER A 149 -11.64 9.89 -1.72
N ALA A 150 -11.24 10.35 -0.53
CA ALA A 150 -10.06 9.84 0.17
C ALA A 150 -10.21 8.37 0.56
N VAL A 151 -11.36 7.98 1.11
CA VAL A 151 -11.66 6.58 1.46
C VAL A 151 -11.67 5.71 0.20
N SER A 152 -12.26 6.18 -0.90
CA SER A 152 -12.27 5.45 -2.17
C SER A 152 -10.85 5.20 -2.70
N VAL A 153 -9.98 6.20 -2.69
CA VAL A 153 -8.57 6.06 -3.08
C VAL A 153 -7.84 5.06 -2.18
N LEU A 154 -8.06 5.11 -0.86
CA LEU A 154 -7.48 4.15 0.08
C LEU A 154 -7.95 2.72 -0.19
N CYS A 155 -9.24 2.51 -0.43
CA CYS A 155 -9.78 1.18 -0.75
C CYS A 155 -9.18 0.62 -2.05
N VAL A 156 -9.15 1.42 -3.11
CA VAL A 156 -8.56 1.02 -4.40
C VAL A 156 -7.07 0.70 -4.25
N SER A 157 -6.33 1.53 -3.52
CA SER A 157 -4.90 1.32 -3.29
C SER A 157 -4.62 0.05 -2.49
N MET A 158 -5.46 -0.25 -1.49
CA MET A 158 -5.37 -1.49 -0.71
C MET A 158 -5.58 -2.73 -1.60
N LEU A 159 -6.58 -2.70 -2.49
CA LEU A 159 -6.82 -3.79 -3.45
C LEU A 159 -5.63 -3.97 -4.41
N LEU A 160 -5.04 -2.88 -4.89
CA LEU A 160 -3.85 -2.94 -5.74
C LEU A 160 -2.64 -3.55 -5.01
N ILE A 161 -2.41 -3.19 -3.75
CA ILE A 161 -1.35 -3.79 -2.93
C ILE A 161 -1.58 -5.29 -2.76
N LEU A 162 -2.80 -5.71 -2.42
CA LEU A 162 -3.15 -7.14 -2.28
C LEU A 162 -2.92 -7.91 -3.57
N ALA A 163 -3.33 -7.35 -4.71
CA ALA A 163 -3.09 -7.95 -6.02
C ALA A 163 -1.59 -8.08 -6.32
N MET A 164 -0.81 -7.04 -6.02
CA MET A 164 0.64 -7.03 -6.24
C MET A 164 1.37 -8.03 -5.35
N VAL A 165 1.02 -8.12 -4.06
CA VAL A 165 1.58 -9.11 -3.12
C VAL A 165 1.23 -10.52 -3.58
N SER A 166 -0.03 -10.77 -3.98
CA SER A 166 -0.46 -12.07 -4.51
C SER A 166 0.32 -12.47 -5.76
N TYR A 167 0.58 -11.51 -6.66
CA TYR A 167 1.42 -11.72 -7.84
C TYR A 167 2.85 -12.09 -7.45
N VAL A 168 3.46 -11.41 -6.49
CA VAL A 168 4.83 -11.72 -6.03
C VAL A 168 4.90 -13.12 -5.43
N ILE A 169 3.92 -13.50 -4.59
CA ILE A 169 3.84 -14.86 -4.01
C ILE A 169 3.70 -15.91 -5.11
N TRP A 170 2.83 -15.70 -6.08
CA TRP A 170 2.66 -16.60 -7.22
C TRP A 170 3.94 -16.73 -8.03
N TYR A 171 4.61 -15.60 -8.31
CA TYR A 171 5.89 -15.57 -9.01
C TYR A 171 6.98 -16.34 -8.26
N MET A 172 7.12 -16.10 -6.94
CA MET A 172 8.08 -16.84 -6.09
C MET A 172 7.81 -18.34 -6.09
N LYS A 173 6.52 -18.74 -5.96
CA LYS A 173 6.14 -20.16 -5.98
C LYS A 173 6.53 -20.84 -7.28
N ARG A 174 6.35 -20.14 -8.41
CA ARG A 174 6.64 -20.66 -9.75
C ARG A 174 8.14 -20.70 -10.07
N GLU A 175 8.85 -19.61 -9.82
CA GLU A 175 10.22 -19.39 -10.29
C GLU A 175 11.29 -19.80 -9.26
N VAL A 176 10.91 -19.98 -7.99
CA VAL A 176 11.84 -20.32 -6.92
C VAL A 176 11.47 -21.63 -6.24
N VAL A 177 10.27 -21.71 -5.65
CA VAL A 177 9.89 -22.84 -4.79
C VAL A 177 9.81 -24.13 -5.58
N LYS A 178 9.10 -24.14 -6.73
CA LYS A 178 8.97 -25.35 -7.56
C LYS A 178 10.32 -25.89 -8.07
N PRO A 179 11.22 -25.07 -8.65
CA PRO A 179 12.54 -25.55 -9.06
C PRO A 179 13.35 -26.11 -7.89
N LEU A 180 13.34 -25.47 -6.72
CA LEU A 180 14.03 -25.97 -5.53
C LEU A 180 13.46 -27.32 -5.05
N GLU A 181 12.13 -27.49 -5.07
CA GLU A 181 11.50 -28.77 -4.73
C GLU A 181 11.92 -29.89 -5.70
N LEU A 182 11.99 -29.59 -7.00
CA LEU A 182 12.48 -30.55 -8.00
C LEU A 182 13.96 -30.92 -7.77
N MET A 183 14.80 -29.95 -7.43
CA MET A 183 16.20 -30.20 -7.09
C MET A 183 16.34 -31.06 -5.83
N THR A 184 15.51 -30.84 -4.81
CA THR A 184 15.50 -31.67 -3.60
C THR A 184 15.12 -33.11 -3.92
N LYS A 185 14.09 -33.33 -4.74
CA LYS A 185 13.70 -34.67 -5.21
C LYS A 185 14.80 -35.33 -6.02
N ALA A 186 15.43 -34.58 -6.92
CA ALA A 186 16.56 -35.08 -7.69
C ALA A 186 17.75 -35.47 -6.80
N SER A 187 18.05 -34.70 -5.77
CA SER A 187 19.09 -35.01 -4.79
C SER A 187 18.81 -36.30 -4.03
N MET A 188 17.55 -36.53 -3.62
CA MET A 188 17.14 -37.80 -2.99
C MET A 188 17.31 -39.01 -3.95
N GLN A 189 16.99 -38.86 -5.23
CA GLN A 189 17.16 -39.90 -6.23
C GLN A 189 18.65 -40.26 -6.39
N VAL A 190 19.53 -39.26 -6.47
CA VAL A 190 20.99 -39.47 -6.52
C VAL A 190 21.50 -40.22 -5.27
N GLN A 191 21.01 -39.86 -4.09
CA GLN A 191 21.34 -40.52 -2.83
C GLN A 191 20.94 -42.00 -2.82
N MET A 192 19.85 -42.39 -3.50
CA MET A 192 19.38 -43.74 -3.66
C MET A 192 20.12 -44.51 -4.79
N GLY A 193 21.14 -43.93 -5.41
CA GLY A 193 21.88 -44.52 -6.51
C GLY A 193 21.14 -44.45 -7.86
N GLN A 194 20.08 -43.69 -7.96
CA GLN A 194 19.29 -43.51 -9.18
C GLN A 194 19.80 -42.30 -9.95
N PHE A 195 20.79 -42.48 -10.82
CA PHE A 195 21.41 -41.38 -11.60
C PHE A 195 20.71 -41.11 -12.93
N LYS A 196 19.76 -41.96 -13.35
CA LYS A 196 18.99 -41.81 -14.60
C LYS A 196 17.68 -41.10 -14.35
N HIS A 197 17.27 -40.22 -15.31
CA HIS A 197 16.00 -39.47 -15.31
C HIS A 197 15.87 -38.25 -14.36
N ILE A 198 16.97 -37.59 -14.06
CA ILE A 198 16.90 -36.30 -13.37
C ILE A 198 16.45 -35.22 -14.39
N GLN A 199 15.16 -34.86 -14.37
CA GLN A 199 14.62 -33.80 -15.21
C GLN A 199 14.61 -32.51 -14.42
N LEU A 200 15.66 -31.72 -14.57
CA LEU A 200 15.74 -30.35 -14.06
C LEU A 200 15.71 -29.37 -15.22
N ASP A 201 15.10 -28.19 -15.02
CA ASP A 201 15.12 -27.13 -16.01
C ASP A 201 16.50 -26.47 -16.08
N THR A 202 17.32 -26.93 -17.01
CA THR A 202 18.67 -26.42 -17.26
C THR A 202 18.70 -25.24 -18.25
N GLU A 203 17.57 -24.92 -18.89
CA GLU A 203 17.46 -23.84 -19.88
C GLU A 203 17.04 -22.51 -19.27
N SER A 204 16.59 -22.54 -18.03
CA SER A 204 16.23 -21.33 -17.28
C SER A 204 17.42 -20.37 -17.18
N GLY A 205 17.27 -19.17 -17.69
CA GLY A 205 18.34 -18.15 -17.75
C GLY A 205 18.64 -17.46 -16.41
N ASN A 206 18.23 -18.05 -15.28
CA ASN A 206 18.40 -17.53 -13.93
C ASN A 206 19.42 -18.36 -13.11
N GLU A 207 19.66 -17.96 -11.86
CA GLU A 207 20.60 -18.63 -10.95
C GLU A 207 20.22 -20.10 -10.70
N LEU A 208 18.93 -20.41 -10.66
CA LEU A 208 18.44 -21.78 -10.44
C LEU A 208 18.66 -22.66 -11.67
N GLY A 209 18.56 -22.13 -12.88
CA GLY A 209 18.92 -22.83 -14.10
C GLY A 209 20.42 -23.17 -14.18
N VAL A 210 21.29 -22.24 -13.76
CA VAL A 210 22.72 -22.51 -13.63
C VAL A 210 22.98 -23.60 -12.60
N LEU A 211 22.34 -23.55 -11.44
CA LEU A 211 22.46 -24.53 -10.39
C LEU A 211 21.94 -25.91 -10.86
N ALA A 212 20.81 -25.95 -11.55
CA ALA A 212 20.28 -27.19 -12.16
C ALA A 212 21.25 -27.83 -13.15
N LYS A 213 21.88 -27.01 -13.99
CA LYS A 213 22.90 -27.48 -14.95
C LYS A 213 24.11 -28.10 -14.26
N VAL A 214 24.67 -27.41 -13.27
CA VAL A 214 25.83 -27.93 -12.50
C VAL A 214 25.45 -29.20 -11.75
N PHE A 215 24.29 -29.27 -11.13
CA PHE A 215 23.79 -30.44 -10.43
C PHE A 215 23.60 -31.63 -11.38
N THR A 216 23.02 -31.43 -12.56
CA THR A 216 22.84 -32.51 -13.57
C THR A 216 24.16 -33.04 -14.06
N GLN A 217 25.15 -32.17 -14.29
CA GLN A 217 26.49 -32.59 -14.69
C GLN A 217 27.17 -33.39 -13.59
N MET A 218 27.13 -32.92 -12.34
CA MET A 218 27.69 -33.64 -11.18
C MET A 218 27.04 -35.02 -11.01
N SER A 219 25.71 -35.09 -11.12
CA SER A 219 24.97 -36.36 -11.02
C SER A 219 25.34 -37.35 -12.12
N SER A 220 25.52 -36.86 -13.34
CA SER A 220 25.98 -37.68 -14.48
C SER A 220 27.41 -38.26 -14.25
N GLU A 221 28.33 -37.44 -13.74
CA GLU A 221 29.70 -37.91 -13.41
C GLU A 221 29.69 -38.94 -12.29
N LEU A 222 28.89 -38.71 -11.22
CA LEU A 222 28.71 -39.70 -10.15
C LEU A 222 28.16 -41.02 -10.68
N GLY A 223 27.16 -40.98 -11.55
CA GLY A 223 26.61 -42.19 -12.19
C GLY A 223 27.64 -42.97 -13.00
N ARG A 224 28.51 -42.28 -13.75
CA ARG A 224 29.62 -42.91 -14.49
C ARG A 224 30.65 -43.55 -13.56
N LEU A 225 31.01 -42.85 -12.48
CA LEU A 225 31.94 -43.38 -11.48
C LEU A 225 31.37 -44.62 -10.79
N TYR A 226 30.09 -44.58 -10.42
CA TYR A 226 29.41 -45.70 -9.78
C TYR A 226 29.36 -46.93 -10.70
N SER A 227 29.00 -46.76 -11.99
CA SER A 227 29.01 -47.86 -12.98
C SER A 227 30.41 -48.47 -13.16
N ARG A 228 31.48 -47.64 -13.26
CA ARG A 228 32.86 -48.12 -13.35
C ARG A 228 33.27 -48.91 -12.11
N LEU A 229 32.86 -48.47 -10.92
CA LEU A 229 33.16 -49.19 -9.67
C LEU A 229 32.44 -50.54 -9.63
N GLU A 230 31.17 -50.59 -10.05
CA GLU A 230 30.38 -51.81 -10.14
C GLU A 230 31.03 -52.84 -11.12
N ASP A 231 31.44 -52.36 -12.31
CA ASP A 231 32.15 -53.20 -13.29
C ASP A 231 33.47 -53.73 -12.74
N ALA A 232 34.25 -52.88 -12.06
CA ALA A 232 35.53 -53.29 -11.46
C ALA A 232 35.33 -54.29 -10.31
N VAL A 233 34.30 -54.14 -9.48
CA VAL A 233 33.94 -55.08 -8.42
C VAL A 233 33.52 -56.43 -9.01
N ASN A 234 32.69 -56.42 -10.06
CA ASN A 234 32.23 -57.62 -10.74
C ASN A 234 33.41 -58.38 -11.38
N GLU A 235 34.32 -57.67 -12.07
CA GLU A 235 35.52 -58.27 -12.65
C GLU A 235 36.44 -58.96 -11.59
N LYS A 236 36.69 -58.22 -10.49
CA LYS A 236 37.45 -58.72 -9.35
C LYS A 236 36.78 -59.94 -8.72
N THR A 237 35.49 -59.93 -8.55
CA THR A 237 34.68 -60.99 -7.98
C THR A 237 34.74 -62.23 -8.89
N GLN A 238 34.66 -62.10 -10.22
CA GLN A 238 34.81 -63.21 -11.19
C GLN A 238 36.22 -63.84 -11.14
N LYS A 239 37.26 -63.00 -11.15
CA LYS A 239 38.65 -63.49 -11.03
C LYS A 239 38.88 -64.27 -9.73
N LEU A 240 38.31 -63.73 -8.60
CA LEU A 240 38.40 -64.43 -7.31
C LEU A 240 37.71 -65.79 -7.36
N ARG A 241 36.53 -65.90 -7.97
CA ARG A 241 35.77 -67.14 -8.14
C ARG A 241 36.55 -68.16 -9.02
N GLN A 242 37.15 -67.66 -10.12
CA GLN A 242 37.98 -68.52 -11.00
C GLN A 242 39.22 -69.05 -10.26
N THR A 243 39.95 -68.19 -9.56
CA THR A 243 41.15 -68.60 -8.78
C THR A 243 40.75 -69.57 -7.68
N ASN A 244 39.66 -69.36 -6.98
CA ASN A 244 39.17 -70.29 -5.95
C ASN A 244 38.81 -71.69 -6.54
N ARG A 245 38.13 -71.72 -7.70
CA ARG A 245 37.84 -72.97 -8.41
C ARG A 245 39.11 -73.70 -8.81
N SER A 246 40.11 -73.03 -9.38
CA SER A 246 41.39 -73.61 -9.77
C SER A 246 42.15 -74.19 -8.56
N LEU A 247 42.17 -73.44 -7.44
CA LEU A 247 42.76 -73.91 -6.18
C LEU A 247 42.07 -75.20 -5.64
N THR A 248 40.71 -75.20 -5.66
CA THR A 248 39.91 -76.33 -5.23
C THR A 248 40.21 -77.58 -6.09
N THR A 249 40.31 -77.41 -7.42
CA THR A 249 40.62 -78.49 -8.36
C THR A 249 42.04 -79.00 -8.13
N LEU A 250 43.03 -78.14 -7.95
CA LEU A 250 44.41 -78.53 -7.63
C LEU A 250 44.51 -79.29 -6.29
N TYR A 251 43.79 -78.84 -5.27
CA TYR A 251 43.74 -79.48 -3.96
C TYR A 251 43.10 -80.88 -4.05
N GLN A 252 42.02 -81.05 -4.79
CA GLN A 252 41.35 -82.32 -5.01
C GLN A 252 42.25 -83.28 -5.82
N SER A 253 42.97 -82.79 -6.83
CA SER A 253 43.91 -83.66 -7.60
C SER A 253 45.16 -84.05 -6.81
N SER A 254 45.62 -83.24 -5.85
CA SER A 254 46.73 -83.57 -4.96
C SER A 254 46.39 -84.58 -3.86
N GLN A 255 45.12 -84.79 -3.55
CA GLN A 255 44.63 -85.79 -2.60
C GLN A 255 44.45 -87.21 -3.27
N LEU A 256 44.42 -87.27 -4.58
CA LEU A 256 44.22 -88.46 -5.35
C LEU A 256 45.55 -89.15 -5.79
N LEU A 257 46.66 -88.53 -5.48
CA LEU A 257 48.04 -89.07 -5.63
C LEU A 257 48.59 -89.50 -4.29
#